data_0ec0f649a57c9e746c7b61f60c81936e
#
_entry.id   0ec0f649a57c9e746c7b61f60c81936e
#
_cell.length_a   1.000
_cell.length_b   1.000
_cell.length_c   1.000
_cell.angle_alpha   90.00
_cell.angle_beta   90.00
_cell.angle_gamma   90.00
#
_symmetry.space_group_name_H-M   'P 1'
#
loop_
_entity.id
_entity.type
_entity.pdbx_description
1 polymer ?
#
loop_
_entity_poly.entity_id
_entity_poly.type
_entity_poly.pdbx_seq_one_letter_code
_entity_poly.pdbx_strand_id
1 'polypeptide(L)'
;MWVMGAHCMIWGGWTLTAIPDPKIAVDLFMLISGYLMSMNARARATVEPMSQRLSWAMFYIRRYFRLAPAYYASLMLAILVAGPFFGGYRNLQALNPRFWGVGGSYDASTFHFTAINVVTHVSFVFGILPRYVDSSGLPDWSLSLEMQFYLVFPFLYLAMRRYGAIPVAIMASVAAYIITGFSAGTFPEPSFLPLKLSVFLAGILIAELSWARGRFLPWLFACAALVIPFMQVSNYGVQFPLLLFVTASMVALSAPALSASAFVRRLKGLCGGSAAQFFSDVSYGIYLFHGFFIAGCGYVLFGNTSATLSGDQRTLVIAAIVFPASIATGWLSHTFIERPSTDVGRSVVRAITSRVTAPADKGTKAV
;
A
#
# COMPACT_ATOMS: atom_id res chain seq x y z
N MET A 1 3.65 11.32 -0.04
CA MET A 1 3.90 12.58 0.70
C MET A 1 3.28 12.62 2.08
N TRP A 2 1.98 12.32 2.24
CA TRP A 2 1.30 12.34 3.56
C TRP A 2 1.97 11.43 4.59
N VAL A 3 2.18 10.11 4.31
CA VAL A 3 2.85 9.18 5.23
C VAL A 3 4.20 9.73 5.70
N MET A 4 5.01 10.21 4.76
CA MET A 4 6.33 10.79 5.06
C MET A 4 6.22 12.02 5.97
N GLY A 5 5.29 12.94 5.66
CA GLY A 5 5.05 14.13 6.50
C GLY A 5 4.61 13.75 7.91
N ALA A 6 3.64 12.83 8.03
CA ALA A 6 3.18 12.34 9.32
C ALA A 6 4.30 11.67 10.13
N HIS A 7 5.15 10.87 9.48
CA HIS A 7 6.30 10.26 10.16
C HIS A 7 7.34 11.30 10.58
N CYS A 8 7.59 12.37 9.81
CA CYS A 8 8.44 13.46 10.26
C CYS A 8 7.88 14.14 11.52
N MET A 9 6.56 14.33 11.59
CA MET A 9 5.90 14.93 12.75
C MET A 9 5.96 13.99 13.98
N ILE A 10 5.68 12.71 13.79
CA ILE A 10 5.72 11.67 14.82
C ILE A 10 7.12 11.60 15.43
N TRP A 11 8.14 11.37 14.62
CA TRP A 11 9.51 11.17 15.08
C TRP A 11 10.19 12.46 15.55
N GLY A 12 9.80 13.62 14.99
CA GLY A 12 10.29 14.92 15.43
C GLY A 12 9.70 15.39 16.76
N GLY A 13 8.50 14.93 17.11
CA GLY A 13 7.78 15.35 18.33
C GLY A 13 6.96 16.62 18.13
N TRP A 14 6.21 16.70 17.01
CA TRP A 14 5.33 17.81 16.67
C TRP A 14 4.21 18.03 17.69
N THR A 15 3.96 19.29 18.08
CA THR A 15 2.97 19.62 19.11
C THR A 15 1.96 20.69 18.68
N LEU A 16 2.24 21.48 17.64
CA LEU A 16 1.42 22.66 17.26
C LEU A 16 0.03 22.28 16.72
N THR A 17 -0.11 21.15 16.07
CA THR A 17 -1.39 20.70 15.50
C THR A 17 -1.53 19.20 15.65
N ALA A 18 -2.75 18.68 15.41
CA ALA A 18 -2.97 17.23 15.34
C ALA A 18 -2.12 16.61 14.22
N ILE A 19 -1.44 15.51 14.53
CA ILE A 19 -0.66 14.75 13.55
C ILE A 19 -1.65 13.95 12.69
N PRO A 20 -1.65 14.11 11.35
CA PRO A 20 -2.47 13.30 10.48
C PRO A 20 -2.03 11.83 10.56
N ASP A 21 -2.96 10.91 10.84
CA ASP A 21 -2.60 9.50 10.94
C ASP A 21 -2.09 8.96 9.60
N PRO A 22 -0.86 8.43 9.54
CA PRO A 22 -0.30 7.86 8.32
C PRO A 22 -1.09 6.64 7.81
N LYS A 23 -1.82 5.94 8.68
CA LYS A 23 -2.62 4.75 8.32
C LYS A 23 -3.73 5.07 7.31
N ILE A 24 -4.31 6.27 7.35
CA ILE A 24 -5.33 6.68 6.35
C ILE A 24 -4.74 6.84 4.96
N ALA A 25 -3.52 7.35 4.84
CA ALA A 25 -2.86 7.43 3.54
C ALA A 25 -2.56 6.02 2.98
N VAL A 26 -2.31 5.06 3.86
CA VAL A 26 -2.18 3.64 3.48
C VAL A 26 -3.54 3.05 3.10
N ASP A 27 -4.63 3.39 3.79
CA ASP A 27 -5.99 3.00 3.42
C ASP A 27 -6.36 3.52 2.02
N LEU A 28 -5.97 4.76 1.69
CA LEU A 28 -6.13 5.30 0.34
C LEU A 28 -5.36 4.46 -0.70
N PHE A 29 -4.14 4.06 -0.38
CA PHE A 29 -3.35 3.18 -1.24
C PHE A 29 -4.04 1.82 -1.44
N MET A 30 -4.62 1.21 -0.41
CA MET A 30 -5.37 -0.03 -0.51
C MET A 30 -6.64 0.12 -1.35
N LEU A 31 -7.36 1.23 -1.19
CA LEU A 31 -8.53 1.57 -2.01
C LEU A 31 -8.14 1.65 -3.49
N ILE A 32 -7.06 2.36 -3.82
CA ILE A 32 -6.52 2.46 -5.18
C ILE A 32 -6.07 1.10 -5.70
N SER A 33 -5.42 0.26 -4.88
CA SER A 33 -5.01 -1.08 -5.25
C SER A 33 -6.21 -1.96 -5.63
N GLY A 34 -7.27 -1.98 -4.84
CA GLY A 34 -8.52 -2.68 -5.17
C GLY A 34 -9.12 -2.20 -6.49
N TYR A 35 -9.18 -0.88 -6.69
CA TYR A 35 -9.65 -0.26 -7.92
C TYR A 35 -8.83 -0.69 -9.14
N LEU A 36 -7.51 -0.52 -9.09
CA LEU A 36 -6.63 -0.84 -10.21
C LEU A 36 -6.58 -2.33 -10.51
N MET A 37 -6.70 -3.22 -9.49
CA MET A 37 -6.78 -4.65 -9.72
C MET A 37 -8.01 -5.02 -10.54
N SER A 38 -9.18 -4.53 -10.14
CA SER A 38 -10.44 -4.79 -10.86
C SER A 38 -10.40 -4.22 -12.27
N MET A 39 -9.93 -2.96 -12.44
CA MET A 39 -9.78 -2.32 -13.75
C MET A 39 -8.88 -3.15 -14.68
N ASN A 40 -7.70 -3.55 -14.19
CA ASN A 40 -6.74 -4.33 -14.99
C ASN A 40 -7.24 -5.73 -15.32
N ALA A 41 -7.87 -6.44 -14.36
CA ALA A 41 -8.42 -7.77 -14.60
C ALA A 41 -9.53 -7.72 -15.68
N ARG A 42 -10.38 -6.70 -15.65
CA ARG A 42 -11.44 -6.52 -16.62
C ARG A 42 -10.92 -6.10 -17.99
N ALA A 43 -9.96 -5.18 -18.05
CA ALA A 43 -9.33 -4.77 -19.30
C ALA A 43 -8.62 -5.92 -20.03
N ARG A 44 -8.14 -6.93 -19.28
CA ARG A 44 -7.45 -8.10 -19.79
C ARG A 44 -8.33 -9.34 -19.93
N ALA A 45 -9.61 -9.27 -19.60
CA ALA A 45 -10.50 -10.42 -19.49
C ALA A 45 -10.61 -11.25 -20.79
N THR A 46 -10.44 -10.63 -21.97
CA THR A 46 -10.44 -11.31 -23.27
C THR A 46 -9.15 -12.03 -23.60
N VAL A 47 -8.01 -11.52 -23.12
CA VAL A 47 -6.67 -12.05 -23.44
C VAL A 47 -6.14 -12.94 -22.31
N GLU A 48 -6.45 -12.59 -21.08
CA GLU A 48 -5.99 -13.26 -19.87
C GLU A 48 -7.19 -13.47 -18.91
N PRO A 49 -8.16 -14.35 -19.26
CA PRO A 49 -9.32 -14.57 -18.40
C PRO A 49 -8.92 -15.22 -17.09
N MET A 50 -9.38 -14.66 -15.96
CA MET A 50 -9.08 -15.17 -14.61
C MET A 50 -9.64 -16.59 -14.34
N SER A 51 -10.45 -17.14 -15.23
CA SER A 51 -10.85 -18.56 -15.19
C SER A 51 -9.72 -19.54 -15.52
N GLN A 52 -8.63 -19.07 -16.09
CA GLN A 52 -7.46 -19.89 -16.47
C GLN A 52 -6.32 -19.76 -15.46
N ARG A 53 -5.74 -20.90 -15.04
CA ARG A 53 -4.61 -20.91 -14.10
C ARG A 53 -3.38 -20.16 -14.61
N LEU A 54 -3.15 -20.17 -15.92
CA LEU A 54 -2.04 -19.43 -16.54
C LEU A 54 -2.18 -17.93 -16.34
N SER A 55 -3.40 -17.38 -16.43
CA SER A 55 -3.67 -15.96 -16.17
C SER A 55 -3.34 -15.56 -14.73
N TRP A 56 -3.51 -16.47 -13.77
CA TRP A 56 -3.11 -16.24 -12.38
C TRP A 56 -1.59 -16.18 -12.25
N ALA A 57 -0.87 -17.11 -12.87
CA ALA A 57 0.60 -17.07 -12.86
C ALA A 57 1.12 -15.74 -13.45
N MET A 58 0.59 -15.32 -14.61
CA MET A 58 0.93 -14.04 -15.23
C MET A 58 0.56 -12.84 -14.35
N PHE A 59 -0.57 -12.90 -13.65
CA PHE A 59 -0.97 -11.88 -12.70
C PHE A 59 0.03 -11.79 -11.53
N TYR A 60 0.36 -12.91 -10.88
CA TYR A 60 1.29 -12.93 -9.75
C TYR A 60 2.71 -12.49 -10.14
N ILE A 61 3.21 -12.92 -11.29
CA ILE A 61 4.52 -12.50 -11.82
C ILE A 61 4.56 -10.97 -11.95
N ARG A 62 3.57 -10.36 -12.59
CA ARG A 62 3.54 -8.89 -12.74
C ARG A 62 3.49 -8.15 -11.39
N ARG A 63 2.78 -8.69 -10.41
CA ARG A 63 2.67 -8.07 -9.07
C ARG A 63 3.94 -8.24 -8.27
N TYR A 64 4.53 -9.42 -8.32
CA TYR A 64 5.81 -9.67 -7.67
C TYR A 64 6.91 -8.74 -8.18
N PHE A 65 7.09 -8.65 -9.49
CA PHE A 65 8.09 -7.76 -10.09
C PHE A 65 7.78 -6.26 -9.92
N ARG A 66 6.56 -5.91 -9.58
CA ARG A 66 6.17 -4.54 -9.25
C ARG A 66 6.60 -4.13 -7.84
N LEU A 67 6.54 -5.03 -6.85
CA LEU A 67 6.78 -4.70 -5.44
C LEU A 67 8.10 -5.24 -4.91
N ALA A 68 8.36 -6.54 -5.09
CA ALA A 68 9.43 -7.23 -4.40
C ALA A 68 10.84 -6.67 -4.64
N PRO A 69 11.28 -6.32 -5.86
CA PRO A 69 12.65 -5.90 -6.09
C PRO A 69 13.04 -4.60 -5.35
N ALA A 70 12.19 -3.58 -5.37
CA ALA A 70 12.46 -2.34 -4.65
C ALA A 70 12.36 -2.53 -3.13
N TYR A 71 11.42 -3.36 -2.67
CA TYR A 71 11.34 -3.73 -1.26
C TYR A 71 12.60 -4.47 -0.80
N TYR A 72 13.09 -5.45 -1.56
CA TYR A 72 14.31 -6.18 -1.20
C TYR A 72 15.55 -5.27 -1.19
N ALA A 73 15.60 -4.28 -2.07
CA ALA A 73 16.67 -3.28 -2.03
C ALA A 73 16.60 -2.45 -0.73
N SER A 74 15.41 -2.04 -0.30
CA SER A 74 15.25 -1.31 0.98
C SER A 74 15.55 -2.20 2.19
N LEU A 75 15.10 -3.46 2.20
CA LEU A 75 15.37 -4.42 3.25
C LEU A 75 16.87 -4.71 3.37
N MET A 76 17.54 -4.94 2.24
CA MET A 76 18.99 -5.14 2.20
C MET A 76 19.74 -3.92 2.75
N LEU A 77 19.34 -2.72 2.34
CA LEU A 77 19.92 -1.48 2.86
C LEU A 77 19.70 -1.38 4.39
N ALA A 78 18.49 -1.68 4.89
CA ALA A 78 18.20 -1.66 6.32
C ALA A 78 19.08 -2.63 7.12
N ILE A 79 19.34 -3.83 6.58
CA ILE A 79 20.25 -4.81 7.20
C ILE A 79 21.69 -4.28 7.19
N LEU A 80 22.16 -3.73 6.09
CA LEU A 80 23.54 -3.22 5.95
C LEU A 80 23.83 -2.05 6.90
N VAL A 81 22.84 -1.19 7.14
CA VAL A 81 22.99 -0.02 8.00
C VAL A 81 22.21 -0.15 9.32
N ALA A 82 21.93 -1.37 9.77
CA ALA A 82 21.06 -1.65 10.93
C ALA A 82 21.45 -0.88 12.20
N GLY A 83 22.75 -0.80 12.50
CA GLY A 83 23.26 -0.08 13.67
C GLY A 83 22.85 1.40 13.68
N PRO A 84 23.27 2.22 12.72
CA PRO A 84 22.88 3.62 12.64
C PRO A 84 21.37 3.80 12.37
N PHE A 85 20.72 2.91 11.62
CA PHE A 85 19.30 2.96 11.33
C PHE A 85 18.45 2.82 12.61
N PHE A 86 18.67 1.77 13.38
CA PHE A 86 17.97 1.57 14.64
C PHE A 86 18.42 2.57 15.72
N GLY A 87 19.70 2.92 15.74
CA GLY A 87 20.25 3.94 16.64
C GLY A 87 19.57 5.29 16.46
N GLY A 88 19.36 5.70 15.20
CA GLY A 88 18.69 6.96 14.88
C GLY A 88 17.25 7.01 15.38
N TYR A 89 16.48 5.96 15.18
CA TYR A 89 15.11 5.88 15.72
C TYR A 89 15.10 5.89 17.25
N ARG A 90 16.02 5.17 17.92
CA ARG A 90 16.13 5.19 19.39
C ARG A 90 16.47 6.57 19.91
N ASN A 91 17.35 7.31 19.23
CA ASN A 91 17.68 8.69 19.62
C ASN A 91 16.47 9.62 19.52
N LEU A 92 15.70 9.54 18.42
CA LEU A 92 14.46 10.33 18.26
C LEU A 92 13.39 9.95 19.29
N GLN A 93 13.26 8.67 19.59
CA GLN A 93 12.34 8.18 20.61
C GLN A 93 12.71 8.70 22.01
N ALA A 94 13.97 8.69 22.36
CA ALA A 94 14.47 9.20 23.63
C ALA A 94 14.20 10.71 23.82
N LEU A 95 14.21 11.47 22.73
CA LEU A 95 13.91 12.90 22.76
C LEU A 95 12.41 13.22 22.89
N ASN A 96 11.53 12.24 22.75
CA ASN A 96 10.09 12.41 22.80
C ASN A 96 9.38 11.34 23.66
N PRO A 97 9.78 11.18 24.94
CA PRO A 97 9.30 10.08 25.77
C PRO A 97 7.79 10.11 26.03
N ARG A 98 7.16 11.30 26.00
CA ARG A 98 5.71 11.45 26.21
C ARG A 98 4.89 10.84 25.08
N PHE A 99 5.39 10.87 23.86
CA PHE A 99 4.70 10.32 22.69
C PHE A 99 4.77 8.78 22.69
N TRP A 100 5.92 8.22 23.06
CA TRP A 100 6.19 6.78 23.00
C TRP A 100 5.75 6.02 24.27
N GLY A 101 5.46 6.73 25.35
CA GLY A 101 5.02 6.12 26.63
C GLY A 101 3.55 5.74 26.69
N VAL A 102 2.73 6.10 25.71
CA VAL A 102 1.29 5.88 25.73
C VAL A 102 0.89 4.94 24.58
N GLY A 103 1.20 3.64 24.72
CA GLY A 103 0.69 2.59 23.85
C GLY A 103 1.10 2.72 22.37
N GLY A 104 2.22 3.39 22.09
CA GLY A 104 2.76 3.52 20.74
C GLY A 104 3.16 2.15 20.19
N SER A 105 2.57 1.77 19.07
CA SER A 105 2.86 0.52 18.36
C SER A 105 4.28 0.44 17.81
N TYR A 106 5.05 1.52 17.86
CA TYR A 106 6.36 1.63 17.25
C TYR A 106 7.42 1.84 18.34
N ASP A 107 7.97 0.77 18.91
CA ASP A 107 9.07 0.84 19.86
C ASP A 107 10.39 0.48 19.19
N ALA A 108 11.28 1.47 19.00
CA ALA A 108 12.59 1.26 18.38
C ALA A 108 13.51 0.31 19.16
N SER A 109 13.20 -0.02 20.41
CA SER A 109 13.93 -1.03 21.18
C SER A 109 13.69 -2.45 20.65
N THR A 110 12.57 -2.68 19.97
CA THR A 110 12.21 -3.99 19.42
C THR A 110 12.78 -4.26 18.04
N PHE A 111 13.36 -3.25 17.39
CA PHE A 111 13.91 -3.39 16.04
C PHE A 111 15.16 -4.29 16.04
N HIS A 112 15.10 -5.34 15.23
CA HIS A 112 16.22 -6.29 15.10
C HIS A 112 16.13 -7.10 13.80
N PHE A 113 17.26 -7.63 13.36
CA PHE A 113 17.32 -8.62 12.28
C PHE A 113 17.87 -9.95 12.81
N THR A 114 17.04 -10.99 12.72
CA THR A 114 17.45 -12.39 12.86
C THR A 114 17.21 -13.10 11.55
N ALA A 115 17.79 -14.30 11.37
CA ALA A 115 17.57 -15.10 10.17
C ALA A 115 16.08 -15.36 9.91
N ILE A 116 15.31 -15.70 10.95
CA ILE A 116 13.86 -15.91 10.84
C ILE A 116 13.14 -14.63 10.46
N ASN A 117 13.50 -13.50 11.08
CA ASN A 117 12.96 -12.19 10.74
C ASN A 117 13.17 -11.87 9.25
N VAL A 118 14.41 -12.02 8.76
CA VAL A 118 14.72 -11.78 7.34
C VAL A 118 13.91 -12.69 6.42
N VAL A 119 13.79 -13.99 6.74
CA VAL A 119 13.01 -14.95 5.95
C VAL A 119 11.53 -14.57 5.92
N THR A 120 10.94 -14.14 7.04
CA THR A 120 9.54 -13.70 7.07
C THR A 120 9.30 -12.44 6.25
N HIS A 121 10.26 -11.50 6.22
CA HIS A 121 10.18 -10.29 5.39
C HIS A 121 10.37 -10.59 3.90
N VAL A 122 11.35 -11.40 3.54
CA VAL A 122 11.58 -11.81 2.13
C VAL A 122 10.38 -12.59 1.57
N SER A 123 9.72 -13.40 2.39
CA SER A 123 8.51 -14.15 2.00
C SER A 123 7.21 -13.33 2.10
N PHE A 124 7.23 -12.09 2.59
CA PHE A 124 6.07 -11.25 2.90
C PHE A 124 5.10 -11.85 3.95
N VAL A 125 5.52 -12.89 4.67
CA VAL A 125 4.69 -13.55 5.68
C VAL A 125 4.65 -12.77 7.00
N PHE A 126 5.59 -11.86 7.23
CA PHE A 126 5.71 -11.07 8.47
C PHE A 126 4.40 -10.37 8.88
N GLY A 127 3.58 -9.91 7.93
CA GLY A 127 2.32 -9.22 8.23
C GLY A 127 1.21 -10.10 8.78
N ILE A 128 1.30 -11.43 8.68
CA ILE A 128 0.37 -12.38 9.34
C ILE A 128 0.95 -12.93 10.65
N LEU A 129 2.15 -12.50 11.02
CA LEU A 129 2.86 -12.91 12.24
C LEU A 129 3.06 -11.68 13.13
N PRO A 130 2.20 -11.42 14.13
CA PRO A 130 2.20 -10.18 14.92
C PRO A 130 3.57 -9.78 15.48
N ARG A 131 4.37 -10.79 15.86
CA ARG A 131 5.71 -10.59 16.42
C ARG A 131 6.71 -9.92 15.46
N TYR A 132 6.49 -10.05 14.14
CA TYR A 132 7.47 -9.60 13.14
C TYR A 132 7.03 -8.34 12.38
N VAL A 133 5.82 -7.85 12.61
CA VAL A 133 5.21 -6.74 11.85
C VAL A 133 6.07 -5.48 11.87
N ASP A 134 6.56 -5.09 13.05
CA ASP A 134 7.33 -3.85 13.25
C ASP A 134 8.83 -4.09 13.44
N SER A 135 9.28 -5.33 13.33
CA SER A 135 10.63 -5.73 13.73
C SER A 135 11.76 -5.17 12.86
N SER A 136 11.48 -4.84 11.60
CA SER A 136 12.46 -4.28 10.64
C SER A 136 12.73 -2.79 10.84
N GLY A 137 11.86 -2.07 11.54
CA GLY A 137 11.87 -0.61 11.60
C GLY A 137 11.51 0.09 10.28
N LEU A 138 11.22 -0.68 9.22
CA LEU A 138 10.71 -0.15 7.96
C LEU A 138 9.19 0.07 8.06
N PRO A 139 8.63 1.05 7.35
CA PRO A 139 7.19 1.24 7.28
C PRO A 139 6.54 0.25 6.29
N ASP A 140 6.83 -1.04 6.41
CA ASP A 140 6.59 -2.07 5.39
C ASP A 140 5.37 -2.96 5.65
N TRP A 141 4.68 -2.82 6.80
CA TRP A 141 3.53 -3.65 7.16
C TRP A 141 2.45 -3.72 6.06
N SER A 142 2.23 -2.63 5.33
CA SER A 142 1.24 -2.57 4.26
C SER A 142 1.63 -3.37 3.02
N LEU A 143 2.92 -3.64 2.80
CA LEU A 143 3.40 -4.45 1.67
C LEU A 143 3.03 -5.92 1.85
N SER A 144 3.19 -6.46 3.06
CA SER A 144 2.69 -7.80 3.36
C SER A 144 1.17 -7.89 3.17
N LEU A 145 0.44 -6.87 3.61
CA LEU A 145 -1.01 -6.77 3.43
C LEU A 145 -1.40 -6.76 1.94
N GLU A 146 -0.67 -6.01 1.12
CA GLU A 146 -0.90 -5.94 -0.32
C GLU A 146 -0.61 -7.29 -0.99
N MET A 147 0.44 -8.00 -0.59
CA MET A 147 0.75 -9.35 -1.09
C MET A 147 -0.33 -10.36 -0.70
N GLN A 148 -0.85 -10.30 0.53
CA GLN A 148 -1.99 -11.12 0.95
C GLN A 148 -3.23 -10.83 0.07
N PHE A 149 -3.50 -9.55 -0.22
CA PHE A 149 -4.60 -9.18 -1.11
C PHE A 149 -4.39 -9.72 -2.53
N TYR A 150 -3.18 -9.64 -3.08
CA TYR A 150 -2.89 -10.23 -4.39
C TYR A 150 -3.17 -11.73 -4.43
N LEU A 151 -2.82 -12.47 -3.39
CA LEU A 151 -3.10 -13.92 -3.32
C LEU A 151 -4.59 -14.23 -3.34
N VAL A 152 -5.40 -13.41 -2.68
CA VAL A 152 -6.86 -13.62 -2.55
C VAL A 152 -7.63 -13.02 -3.73
N PHE A 153 -7.11 -12.02 -4.41
CA PHE A 153 -7.81 -11.26 -5.45
C PHE A 153 -8.41 -12.11 -6.59
N PRO A 154 -7.72 -13.10 -7.21
CA PRO A 154 -8.31 -13.92 -8.27
C PRO A 154 -9.57 -14.67 -7.82
N PHE A 155 -9.58 -15.17 -6.59
CA PHE A 155 -10.74 -15.86 -6.01
C PHE A 155 -11.91 -14.88 -5.80
N LEU A 156 -11.63 -13.72 -5.21
CA LEU A 156 -12.64 -12.66 -5.03
C LEU A 156 -13.21 -12.21 -6.38
N TYR A 157 -12.35 -11.97 -7.37
CA TYR A 157 -12.77 -11.54 -8.69
C TYR A 157 -13.69 -12.57 -9.37
N LEU A 158 -13.33 -13.87 -9.33
CA LEU A 158 -14.15 -14.93 -9.88
C LEU A 158 -15.49 -15.07 -9.14
N ALA A 159 -15.48 -15.01 -7.81
CA ALA A 159 -16.71 -15.04 -7.02
C ALA A 159 -17.62 -13.84 -7.36
N MET A 160 -17.06 -12.64 -7.46
CA MET A 160 -17.80 -11.43 -7.86
C MET A 160 -18.38 -11.52 -9.27
N ARG A 161 -17.67 -12.14 -10.21
CA ARG A 161 -18.18 -12.38 -11.58
C ARG A 161 -19.30 -13.41 -11.62
N ARG A 162 -19.30 -14.40 -10.72
CA ARG A 162 -20.31 -15.47 -10.67
C ARG A 162 -21.55 -15.07 -9.85
N TYR A 163 -21.36 -14.43 -8.70
CA TYR A 163 -22.43 -14.20 -7.71
C TYR A 163 -22.81 -12.72 -7.57
N GLY A 164 -22.15 -11.83 -8.29
CA GLY A 164 -22.32 -10.37 -8.18
C GLY A 164 -21.31 -9.73 -7.22
N ALA A 165 -20.85 -8.53 -7.58
CA ALA A 165 -19.79 -7.87 -6.83
C ALA A 165 -20.25 -7.41 -5.43
N ILE A 166 -21.47 -6.89 -5.31
CA ILE A 166 -22.00 -6.37 -4.03
C ILE A 166 -22.25 -7.48 -3.01
N PRO A 167 -22.97 -8.58 -3.32
CA PRO A 167 -23.17 -9.67 -2.37
C PRO A 167 -21.83 -10.27 -1.88
N VAL A 168 -20.88 -10.48 -2.78
CA VAL A 168 -19.56 -11.03 -2.42
C VAL A 168 -18.79 -10.04 -1.55
N ALA A 169 -18.83 -8.74 -1.85
CA ALA A 169 -18.17 -7.73 -1.03
C ALA A 169 -18.76 -7.68 0.39
N ILE A 170 -20.08 -7.75 0.52
CA ILE A 170 -20.75 -7.78 1.84
C ILE A 170 -20.34 -9.05 2.59
N MET A 171 -20.46 -10.23 1.97
CA MET A 171 -20.10 -11.50 2.63
C MET A 171 -18.63 -11.53 3.06
N ALA A 172 -17.72 -11.08 2.18
CA ALA A 172 -16.29 -11.02 2.50
C ALA A 172 -16.00 -10.02 3.62
N SER A 173 -16.71 -8.86 3.66
CA SER A 173 -16.56 -7.88 4.73
C SER A 173 -17.11 -8.41 6.07
N VAL A 174 -18.23 -9.11 6.07
CA VAL A 174 -18.78 -9.76 7.27
C VAL A 174 -17.83 -10.85 7.78
N ALA A 175 -17.32 -11.71 6.90
CA ALA A 175 -16.34 -12.73 7.26
C ALA A 175 -15.07 -12.09 7.85
N ALA A 176 -14.58 -11.03 7.23
CA ALA A 176 -13.43 -10.29 7.71
C ALA A 176 -13.71 -9.62 9.07
N TYR A 177 -14.89 -9.06 9.28
CA TYR A 177 -15.31 -8.50 10.57
C TYR A 177 -15.32 -9.56 11.69
N ILE A 178 -15.85 -10.74 11.42
CA ILE A 178 -15.83 -11.85 12.37
C ILE A 178 -14.41 -12.25 12.72
N ILE A 179 -13.52 -12.42 11.71
CA ILE A 179 -12.11 -12.76 11.93
C ILE A 179 -11.41 -11.66 12.73
N THR A 180 -11.70 -10.39 12.43
CA THR A 180 -11.15 -9.24 13.16
C THR A 180 -11.55 -9.27 14.63
N GLY A 181 -12.79 -9.67 14.96
CA GLY A 181 -13.25 -9.82 16.35
C GLY A 181 -12.41 -10.81 17.15
N PHE A 182 -11.94 -11.90 16.52
CA PHE A 182 -11.04 -12.87 17.17
C PHE A 182 -9.57 -12.42 17.21
N SER A 183 -9.16 -11.51 16.37
CA SER A 183 -7.76 -11.02 16.26
C SER A 183 -7.57 -9.62 16.84
N ALA A 184 -8.59 -9.05 17.48
CA ALA A 184 -8.53 -7.72 18.06
C ALA A 184 -7.41 -7.60 19.10
N GLY A 185 -6.56 -6.57 18.96
CA GLY A 185 -5.41 -6.34 19.84
C GLY A 185 -4.20 -7.24 19.62
N THR A 186 -4.28 -8.24 18.72
CA THR A 186 -3.15 -9.15 18.46
C THR A 186 -2.07 -8.50 17.57
N PHE A 187 -2.49 -7.65 16.63
CA PHE A 187 -1.59 -7.02 15.66
C PHE A 187 -1.26 -5.58 16.08
N PRO A 188 0.03 -5.21 16.19
CA PRO A 188 0.44 -3.85 16.49
C PRO A 188 0.09 -2.88 15.35
N GLU A 189 0.19 -3.34 14.09
CA GLU A 189 -0.23 -2.65 12.89
C GLU A 189 -1.29 -3.46 12.14
N PRO A 190 -2.18 -2.85 11.35
CA PRO A 190 -3.24 -3.57 10.65
C PRO A 190 -2.72 -4.30 9.39
N SER A 191 -1.72 -5.15 9.58
CA SER A 191 -0.95 -5.86 8.54
C SER A 191 -1.62 -7.16 8.08
N PHE A 192 -2.65 -7.63 8.78
CA PHE A 192 -3.39 -8.83 8.44
C PHE A 192 -4.60 -8.49 7.58
N LEU A 193 -4.76 -9.16 6.44
CA LEU A 193 -5.73 -8.79 5.40
C LEU A 193 -7.17 -8.58 5.91
N PRO A 194 -7.74 -9.42 6.77
CA PRO A 194 -9.08 -9.20 7.30
C PRO A 194 -9.28 -7.84 7.96
N LEU A 195 -8.23 -7.24 8.56
CA LEU A 195 -8.30 -5.93 9.22
C LEU A 195 -8.56 -4.77 8.25
N LYS A 196 -8.27 -4.95 6.96
CA LYS A 196 -8.35 -3.91 5.93
C LYS A 196 -9.03 -4.36 4.63
N LEU A 197 -9.56 -5.57 4.58
CA LEU A 197 -10.16 -6.14 3.36
C LEU A 197 -11.31 -5.25 2.82
N SER A 198 -12.13 -4.68 3.69
CA SER A 198 -13.24 -3.82 3.30
C SER A 198 -12.81 -2.59 2.48
N VAL A 199 -11.62 -2.05 2.74
CA VAL A 199 -11.07 -0.91 1.99
C VAL A 199 -10.70 -1.32 0.56
N PHE A 200 -10.06 -2.48 0.39
CA PHE A 200 -9.80 -3.04 -0.95
C PHE A 200 -11.09 -3.34 -1.72
N LEU A 201 -12.09 -3.90 -1.04
CA LEU A 201 -13.40 -4.21 -1.63
C LEU A 201 -14.11 -2.94 -2.10
N ALA A 202 -14.05 -1.85 -1.33
CA ALA A 202 -14.57 -0.57 -1.76
C ALA A 202 -13.92 -0.09 -3.07
N GLY A 203 -12.60 -0.23 -3.19
CA GLY A 203 -11.88 0.05 -4.43
C GLY A 203 -12.38 -0.78 -5.61
N ILE A 204 -12.61 -2.08 -5.43
CA ILE A 204 -13.19 -2.95 -6.46
C ILE A 204 -14.59 -2.46 -6.86
N LEU A 205 -15.45 -2.10 -5.89
CA LEU A 205 -16.82 -1.62 -6.18
C LEU A 205 -16.80 -0.28 -6.92
N ILE A 206 -15.87 0.62 -6.62
CA ILE A 206 -15.66 1.86 -7.38
C ILE A 206 -15.25 1.56 -8.83
N ALA A 207 -14.41 0.55 -9.06
CA ALA A 207 -14.07 0.12 -10.40
C ALA A 207 -15.30 -0.42 -11.14
N GLU A 208 -16.12 -1.27 -10.50
CA GLU A 208 -17.34 -1.81 -11.09
C GLU A 208 -18.38 -0.70 -11.41
N LEU A 209 -18.42 0.37 -10.60
CA LEU A 209 -19.24 1.55 -10.88
C LEU A 209 -18.98 2.13 -12.28
N SER A 210 -17.73 2.14 -12.74
CA SER A 210 -17.34 2.68 -14.05
C SER A 210 -17.99 1.95 -15.22
N TRP A 211 -18.47 0.71 -15.02
CA TRP A 211 -19.17 -0.10 -16.03
C TRP A 211 -20.63 -0.35 -15.71
N ALA A 212 -21.11 0.12 -14.57
CA ALA A 212 -22.49 -0.06 -14.18
C ALA A 212 -23.41 0.71 -15.13
N ARG A 213 -24.45 0.04 -15.64
CA ARG A 213 -25.44 0.61 -16.56
C ARG A 213 -26.83 0.57 -15.94
N GLY A 214 -27.72 1.42 -16.43
CA GLY A 214 -29.07 1.55 -15.92
C GLY A 214 -29.21 2.61 -14.84
N ARG A 215 -30.42 2.78 -14.32
CA ARG A 215 -30.79 3.89 -13.42
C ARG A 215 -30.32 3.67 -11.97
N PHE A 216 -30.43 2.45 -11.48
CA PHE A 216 -30.24 2.13 -10.06
C PHE A 216 -28.86 1.53 -9.74
N LEU A 217 -28.31 0.71 -10.64
CA LEU A 217 -27.08 -0.03 -10.39
C LEU A 217 -25.87 0.86 -10.07
N PRO A 218 -25.63 2.00 -10.77
CA PRO A 218 -24.54 2.91 -10.41
C PRO A 218 -24.65 3.44 -8.97
N TRP A 219 -25.86 3.82 -8.55
CA TRP A 219 -26.09 4.31 -7.18
C TRP A 219 -25.85 3.22 -6.13
N LEU A 220 -26.25 1.99 -6.43
CA LEU A 220 -26.04 0.87 -5.53
C LEU A 220 -24.55 0.58 -5.33
N PHE A 221 -23.73 0.63 -6.39
CA PHE A 221 -22.28 0.51 -6.29
C PHE A 221 -21.66 1.68 -5.53
N ALA A 222 -22.10 2.90 -5.79
CA ALA A 222 -21.62 4.08 -5.08
C ALA A 222 -21.90 4.00 -3.56
N CYS A 223 -23.14 3.68 -3.19
CA CYS A 223 -23.52 3.51 -1.78
C CYS A 223 -22.75 2.37 -1.11
N ALA A 224 -22.64 1.21 -1.76
CA ALA A 224 -21.88 0.08 -1.23
C ALA A 224 -20.39 0.43 -1.03
N ALA A 225 -19.77 1.12 -1.98
CA ALA A 225 -18.39 1.57 -1.88
C ALA A 225 -18.17 2.58 -0.75
N LEU A 226 -19.17 3.43 -0.46
CA LEU A 226 -19.10 4.40 0.63
C LEU A 226 -19.32 3.78 2.02
N VAL A 227 -20.10 2.69 2.11
CA VAL A 227 -20.47 2.08 3.39
C VAL A 227 -19.50 0.96 3.80
N ILE A 228 -19.07 0.12 2.85
CA ILE A 228 -18.27 -1.09 3.15
C ILE A 228 -16.97 -0.79 3.90
N PRO A 229 -16.17 0.25 3.62
CA PRO A 229 -14.96 0.54 4.39
C PRO A 229 -15.21 0.69 5.88
N PHE A 230 -16.39 1.17 6.26
CA PHE A 230 -16.74 1.45 7.64
C PHE A 230 -17.30 0.25 8.41
N MET A 231 -17.57 -0.87 7.74
CA MET A 231 -18.02 -2.09 8.40
C MET A 231 -16.96 -2.72 9.32
N GLN A 232 -15.68 -2.44 9.08
CA GLN A 232 -14.56 -3.00 9.85
C GLN A 232 -13.89 -1.98 10.79
N VAL A 233 -14.36 -0.74 10.77
CA VAL A 233 -13.65 0.36 11.42
C VAL A 233 -14.31 0.70 12.74
N SER A 234 -13.71 0.23 13.81
CA SER A 234 -14.11 0.60 15.17
C SER A 234 -13.49 1.91 15.68
N ASN A 235 -12.40 2.41 15.08
CA ASN A 235 -11.59 3.46 15.69
C ASN A 235 -11.11 4.57 14.75
N TYR A 236 -11.86 4.95 13.72
CA TYR A 236 -11.41 6.06 12.85
C TYR A 236 -11.66 7.47 13.45
N GLY A 237 -12.35 7.63 14.54
CA GLY A 237 -12.49 8.91 15.22
C GLY A 237 -12.58 10.12 14.29
N VAL A 238 -11.69 11.09 14.50
CA VAL A 238 -11.56 12.33 13.68
C VAL A 238 -11.21 12.04 12.21
N GLN A 239 -10.76 10.87 11.88
CA GLN A 239 -10.23 10.50 10.56
C GLN A 239 -11.30 9.90 9.63
N PHE A 240 -12.45 9.53 10.19
CA PHE A 240 -13.62 9.09 9.45
C PHE A 240 -14.03 10.07 8.31
N PRO A 241 -14.15 11.39 8.54
CA PRO A 241 -14.51 12.33 7.48
C PRO A 241 -13.55 12.32 6.30
N LEU A 242 -12.26 12.11 6.56
CA LEU A 242 -11.23 12.15 5.53
C LEU A 242 -11.26 10.91 4.64
N LEU A 243 -11.39 9.71 5.21
CA LEU A 243 -11.56 8.48 4.43
C LEU A 243 -12.87 8.54 3.62
N LEU A 244 -13.95 9.06 4.21
CA LEU A 244 -15.22 9.27 3.51
C LEU A 244 -15.05 10.25 2.35
N PHE A 245 -14.37 11.38 2.56
CA PHE A 245 -14.10 12.37 1.52
C PHE A 245 -13.31 11.79 0.35
N VAL A 246 -12.26 11.02 0.64
CA VAL A 246 -11.43 10.40 -0.39
C VAL A 246 -12.23 9.33 -1.16
N THR A 247 -12.97 8.48 -0.45
CA THR A 247 -13.81 7.46 -1.10
C THR A 247 -14.89 8.11 -1.96
N ALA A 248 -15.56 9.14 -1.46
CA ALA A 248 -16.55 9.91 -2.19
C ALA A 248 -15.95 10.60 -3.44
N SER A 249 -14.74 11.15 -3.32
CA SER A 249 -14.02 11.74 -4.45
C SER A 249 -13.71 10.70 -5.53
N MET A 250 -13.25 9.52 -5.15
CA MET A 250 -13.02 8.42 -6.11
C MET A 250 -14.33 7.93 -6.76
N VAL A 251 -15.42 7.83 -6.00
CA VAL A 251 -16.75 7.52 -6.53
C VAL A 251 -17.18 8.59 -7.55
N ALA A 252 -17.03 9.87 -7.22
CA ALA A 252 -17.37 10.97 -8.12
C ALA A 252 -16.54 10.97 -9.41
N LEU A 253 -15.22 10.70 -9.29
CA LEU A 253 -14.32 10.59 -10.45
C LEU A 253 -14.63 9.39 -11.35
N SER A 254 -15.17 8.31 -10.78
CA SER A 254 -15.47 7.05 -11.48
C SER A 254 -16.89 6.96 -11.99
N ALA A 255 -17.83 7.76 -11.46
CA ALA A 255 -19.24 7.73 -11.83
C ALA A 255 -19.45 8.28 -13.26
N PRO A 256 -20.04 7.50 -14.20
CA PRO A 256 -20.30 7.97 -15.56
C PRO A 256 -21.21 9.19 -15.60
N ALA A 257 -22.22 9.25 -14.72
CA ALA A 257 -23.16 10.36 -14.63
C ALA A 257 -22.52 11.71 -14.29
N LEU A 258 -21.40 11.71 -13.56
CA LEU A 258 -20.70 12.93 -13.14
C LEU A 258 -19.54 13.30 -14.08
N SER A 259 -19.23 12.46 -15.07
CA SER A 259 -18.11 12.68 -15.99
C SER A 259 -18.23 13.97 -16.82
N ALA A 260 -19.45 14.42 -17.10
CA ALA A 260 -19.75 15.66 -17.83
C ALA A 260 -19.59 16.94 -16.98
N SER A 261 -19.53 16.82 -15.66
CA SER A 261 -19.37 17.96 -14.76
C SER A 261 -18.03 18.69 -15.00
N ALA A 262 -18.09 20.03 -15.08
CA ALA A 262 -16.88 20.85 -15.23
C ALA A 262 -15.90 20.66 -14.06
N PHE A 263 -16.41 20.49 -12.85
CA PHE A 263 -15.61 20.20 -11.65
C PHE A 263 -14.86 18.88 -11.79
N VAL A 264 -15.55 17.79 -12.15
CA VAL A 264 -14.95 16.47 -12.32
C VAL A 264 -13.91 16.48 -13.45
N ARG A 265 -14.17 17.18 -14.56
CA ARG A 265 -13.18 17.33 -15.64
C ARG A 265 -11.92 18.07 -15.19
N ARG A 266 -12.06 19.18 -14.42
CA ARG A 266 -10.92 19.92 -13.85
C ARG A 266 -10.11 19.03 -12.89
N LEU A 267 -10.80 18.30 -12.00
CA LEU A 267 -10.14 17.40 -11.05
C LEU A 267 -9.38 16.25 -11.78
N LYS A 268 -9.98 15.65 -12.80
CA LYS A 268 -9.30 14.68 -13.66
C LYS A 268 -8.08 15.28 -14.36
N GLY A 269 -8.16 16.52 -14.83
CA GLY A 269 -7.04 17.24 -15.43
C GLY A 269 -5.89 17.46 -14.45
N LEU A 270 -6.18 17.84 -13.21
CA LEU A 270 -5.18 17.99 -12.15
C LEU A 270 -4.52 16.64 -11.78
N CYS A 271 -5.33 15.60 -11.60
CA CYS A 271 -4.83 14.25 -11.29
C CYS A 271 -4.07 13.60 -12.46
N GLY A 272 -4.34 14.00 -13.71
CA GLY A 272 -3.64 13.52 -14.91
C GLY A 272 -2.45 14.39 -15.34
N GLY A 273 -2.16 15.48 -14.63
CA GLY A 273 -1.05 16.38 -14.95
C GLY A 273 0.34 15.75 -14.73
N SER A 274 1.38 16.32 -15.36
CA SER A 274 2.76 15.80 -15.30
C SER A 274 3.31 15.71 -13.88
N ALA A 275 2.97 16.66 -13.01
CA ALA A 275 3.38 16.62 -11.61
C ALA A 275 2.72 15.45 -10.86
N ALA A 276 1.41 15.22 -11.06
CA ALA A 276 0.71 14.09 -10.44
C ALA A 276 1.27 12.75 -10.95
N GLN A 277 1.57 12.66 -12.25
CA GLN A 277 2.23 11.50 -12.85
C GLN A 277 3.60 11.24 -12.20
N PHE A 278 4.44 12.27 -12.11
CA PHE A 278 5.75 12.16 -11.48
C PHE A 278 5.64 11.64 -10.05
N PHE A 279 4.78 12.25 -9.20
CA PHE A 279 4.61 11.80 -7.82
C PHE A 279 3.98 10.41 -7.72
N SER A 280 3.13 10.01 -8.66
CA SER A 280 2.63 8.64 -8.74
C SER A 280 3.77 7.65 -9.00
N ASP A 281 4.65 7.96 -9.95
CA ASP A 281 5.74 7.09 -10.35
C ASP A 281 6.78 6.90 -9.23
N VAL A 282 7.11 7.98 -8.49
CA VAL A 282 8.12 7.93 -7.42
C VAL A 282 7.57 7.57 -6.04
N SER A 283 6.24 7.50 -5.89
CA SER A 283 5.56 7.35 -4.58
C SER A 283 5.97 6.10 -3.81
N TYR A 284 6.19 5.00 -4.51
CA TYR A 284 6.56 3.73 -3.90
C TYR A 284 7.99 3.78 -3.34
N GLY A 285 8.96 4.30 -4.10
CA GLY A 285 10.31 4.51 -3.62
C GLY A 285 10.34 5.50 -2.44
N ILE A 286 9.58 6.62 -2.50
CA ILE A 286 9.46 7.53 -1.36
C ILE A 286 8.96 6.78 -0.11
N TYR A 287 7.92 5.96 -0.26
CA TYR A 287 7.36 5.18 0.84
C TYR A 287 8.38 4.22 1.44
N LEU A 288 9.20 3.54 0.64
CA LEU A 288 10.20 2.59 1.11
C LEU A 288 11.39 3.26 1.82
N PHE A 289 11.84 4.39 1.32
CA PHE A 289 13.14 4.95 1.72
C PHE A 289 13.07 6.14 2.69
N HIS A 290 11.90 6.79 2.91
CA HIS A 290 11.84 7.98 3.78
C HIS A 290 12.26 7.69 5.23
N GLY A 291 12.02 6.48 5.74
CA GLY A 291 12.41 6.07 7.09
C GLY A 291 13.91 6.11 7.32
N PHE A 292 14.72 5.82 6.28
CA PHE A 292 16.19 5.91 6.37
C PHE A 292 16.68 7.33 6.64
N PHE A 293 16.06 8.32 6.02
CA PHE A 293 16.42 9.72 6.21
C PHE A 293 15.95 10.24 7.55
N ILE A 294 14.78 9.79 8.03
CA ILE A 294 14.33 10.11 9.40
C ILE A 294 15.32 9.53 10.43
N ALA A 295 15.63 8.25 10.32
CA ALA A 295 16.61 7.61 11.20
C ALA A 295 18.01 8.23 11.06
N GLY A 296 18.44 8.56 9.84
CA GLY A 296 19.68 9.26 9.57
C GLY A 296 19.78 10.61 10.30
N CYS A 297 18.71 11.40 10.27
CA CYS A 297 18.64 12.63 11.06
C CYS A 297 18.76 12.34 12.56
N GLY A 298 18.06 11.30 13.06
CA GLY A 298 18.15 10.88 14.45
C GLY A 298 19.57 10.45 14.87
N TYR A 299 20.27 9.77 13.98
CA TYR A 299 21.62 9.30 14.25
C TYR A 299 22.67 10.40 14.18
N VAL A 300 22.65 11.22 13.11
CA VAL A 300 23.69 12.20 12.82
C VAL A 300 23.47 13.51 13.58
N LEU A 301 22.24 14.02 13.60
CA LEU A 301 21.95 15.33 14.16
C LEU A 301 21.58 15.28 15.64
N PHE A 302 20.95 14.19 16.08
CA PHE A 302 20.38 14.10 17.42
C PHE A 302 21.01 13.00 18.29
N GLY A 303 22.08 12.34 17.82
CA GLY A 303 22.75 11.26 18.55
C GLY A 303 23.53 11.70 19.79
N ASN A 304 24.11 12.90 19.76
CA ASN A 304 25.02 13.40 20.82
C ASN A 304 24.59 14.76 21.40
N THR A 305 23.44 15.29 21.00
CA THR A 305 23.00 16.61 21.45
C THR A 305 21.96 16.50 22.56
N SER A 306 22.27 17.07 23.71
CA SER A 306 21.27 17.59 24.63
C SER A 306 20.39 18.58 23.84
N ALA A 307 19.22 18.09 23.38
CA ALA A 307 18.44 18.78 22.37
C ALA A 307 17.94 20.14 22.89
N THR A 308 18.56 21.19 22.42
CA THR A 308 18.07 22.58 22.59
C THR A 308 16.85 22.86 21.73
N LEU A 309 16.58 22.03 20.70
CA LEU A 309 15.46 22.21 19.78
C LEU A 309 14.15 21.65 20.35
N SER A 310 13.06 22.43 20.20
CA SER A 310 11.72 21.92 20.48
C SER A 310 11.32 20.81 19.51
N GLY A 311 10.28 20.02 19.84
CA GLY A 311 9.76 18.98 18.95
C GLY A 311 9.33 19.53 17.58
N ASP A 312 8.77 20.72 17.56
CA ASP A 312 8.33 21.37 16.32
C ASP A 312 9.52 21.79 15.46
N GLN A 313 10.57 22.36 16.08
CA GLN A 313 11.80 22.72 15.38
C GLN A 313 12.52 21.50 14.83
N ARG A 314 12.61 20.40 15.62
CA ARG A 314 13.16 19.11 15.14
C ARG A 314 12.38 18.59 13.93
N THR A 315 11.05 18.63 14.00
CA THR A 315 10.19 18.21 12.90
C THR A 315 10.49 18.99 11.62
N LEU A 316 10.62 20.32 11.71
CA LEU A 316 10.92 21.16 10.55
C LEU A 316 12.31 20.84 9.96
N VAL A 317 13.32 20.64 10.81
CA VAL A 317 14.68 20.23 10.37
C VAL A 317 14.63 18.86 9.69
N ILE A 318 13.97 17.87 10.31
CA ILE A 318 13.81 16.54 9.73
C ILE A 318 13.08 16.65 8.38
N ALA A 319 11.96 17.35 8.31
CA ALA A 319 11.19 17.50 7.08
C ALA A 319 12.00 18.16 5.96
N ALA A 320 12.77 19.21 6.27
CA ALA A 320 13.60 19.91 5.28
C ALA A 320 14.66 18.99 4.62
N ILE A 321 15.11 17.96 5.33
CA ILE A 321 16.07 16.97 4.81
C ILE A 321 15.33 15.79 4.16
N VAL A 322 14.32 15.23 4.83
CA VAL A 322 13.64 14.01 4.43
C VAL A 322 12.87 14.19 3.13
N PHE A 323 12.19 15.34 2.93
CA PHE A 323 11.39 15.56 1.71
C PHE A 323 12.24 15.51 0.44
N PRO A 324 13.26 16.36 0.26
CA PRO A 324 14.06 16.34 -0.97
C PRO A 324 14.84 15.02 -1.13
N ALA A 325 15.42 14.48 -0.04
CA ALA A 325 16.16 13.24 -0.10
C ALA A 325 15.28 12.05 -0.50
N SER A 326 14.07 11.94 0.06
CA SER A 326 13.14 10.87 -0.29
C SER A 326 12.61 11.00 -1.71
N ILE A 327 12.36 12.22 -2.20
CA ILE A 327 11.93 12.44 -3.60
C ILE A 327 13.06 12.01 -4.55
N ALA A 328 14.30 12.42 -4.28
CA ALA A 328 15.46 12.05 -5.09
C ALA A 328 15.66 10.51 -5.09
N THR A 329 15.61 9.88 -3.92
CA THR A 329 15.76 8.42 -3.80
C THR A 329 14.58 7.69 -4.41
N GLY A 330 13.36 8.21 -4.29
CA GLY A 330 12.18 7.66 -4.96
C GLY A 330 12.33 7.68 -6.48
N TRP A 331 12.86 8.77 -7.05
CA TRP A 331 13.15 8.86 -8.47
C TRP A 331 14.26 7.87 -8.89
N LEU A 332 15.32 7.73 -8.12
CA LEU A 332 16.37 6.74 -8.36
C LEU A 332 15.81 5.31 -8.29
N SER A 333 15.03 4.98 -7.27
CA SER A 333 14.36 3.69 -7.14
C SER A 333 13.47 3.39 -8.33
N HIS A 334 12.61 4.35 -8.71
CA HIS A 334 11.73 4.20 -9.87
C HIS A 334 12.52 3.95 -11.15
N THR A 335 13.58 4.74 -11.40
CA THR A 335 14.34 4.68 -12.64
C THR A 335 15.19 3.42 -12.76
N PHE A 336 15.87 3.02 -11.68
CA PHE A 336 16.91 1.98 -11.72
C PHE A 336 16.44 0.62 -11.17
N ILE A 337 15.34 0.58 -10.40
CA ILE A 337 14.86 -0.67 -9.79
C ILE A 337 13.44 -0.99 -10.26
N GLU A 338 12.46 -0.11 -10.02
CA GLU A 338 11.04 -0.43 -10.21
C GLU A 338 10.68 -0.60 -11.70
N ARG A 339 11.07 0.34 -12.53
CA ARG A 339 10.79 0.30 -13.97
C ARG A 339 11.50 -0.88 -14.65
N PRO A 340 12.82 -1.10 -14.47
CA PRO A 340 13.51 -2.25 -15.05
C PRO A 340 12.92 -3.59 -14.57
N SER A 341 12.63 -3.73 -13.27
CA SER A 341 12.05 -4.97 -12.74
C SER A 341 10.65 -5.25 -13.32
N THR A 342 9.83 -4.21 -13.47
CA THR A 342 8.51 -4.34 -14.12
C THR A 342 8.65 -4.77 -15.58
N ASP A 343 9.65 -4.28 -16.31
CA ASP A 343 9.92 -4.67 -17.69
C ASP A 343 10.42 -6.12 -17.79
N VAL A 344 11.23 -6.58 -16.83
CA VAL A 344 11.60 -8.00 -16.70
C VAL A 344 10.32 -8.85 -16.47
N GLY A 345 9.46 -8.47 -15.53
CA GLY A 345 8.20 -9.16 -15.29
C GLY A 345 7.31 -9.26 -16.54
N ARG A 346 7.22 -8.18 -17.33
CA ARG A 346 6.51 -8.16 -18.62
C ARG A 346 7.16 -9.11 -19.64
N SER A 347 8.48 -9.18 -19.67
CA SER A 347 9.23 -10.04 -20.59
C SER A 347 9.04 -11.51 -20.23
N VAL A 348 9.06 -11.86 -18.94
CA VAL A 348 8.76 -13.22 -18.45
C VAL A 348 7.35 -13.64 -18.86
N VAL A 349 6.36 -12.76 -18.65
CA VAL A 349 4.97 -13.04 -19.07
C VAL A 349 4.87 -13.25 -20.57
N ARG A 350 5.53 -12.43 -21.39
CA ARG A 350 5.55 -12.61 -22.85
C ARG A 350 6.18 -13.94 -23.26
N ALA A 351 7.29 -14.34 -22.65
CA ALA A 351 7.93 -15.61 -22.92
C ALA A 351 7.06 -16.84 -22.55
N ILE A 352 6.28 -16.74 -21.46
CA ILE A 352 5.32 -17.79 -21.09
C ILE A 352 4.20 -17.86 -22.12
N THR A 353 3.63 -16.72 -22.52
CA THR A 353 2.54 -16.67 -23.48
C THR A 353 2.97 -17.23 -24.85
N SER A 354 4.16 -16.85 -25.36
CA SER A 354 4.64 -17.33 -26.67
C SER A 354 4.88 -18.84 -26.71
N ARG A 355 5.32 -19.44 -25.59
CA ARG A 355 5.50 -20.92 -25.50
C ARG A 355 4.17 -21.68 -25.52
N VAL A 356 3.13 -21.11 -24.93
CA VAL A 356 1.80 -21.74 -24.87
C VAL A 356 1.06 -21.59 -26.19
N THR A 357 1.27 -20.50 -26.94
CA THR A 357 0.65 -20.23 -28.24
C THR A 357 1.43 -20.79 -29.42
N ALA A 358 2.67 -21.23 -29.24
CA ALA A 358 3.44 -21.89 -30.28
C ALA A 358 2.71 -23.19 -30.71
N PRO A 359 2.44 -23.42 -32.03
CA PRO A 359 1.87 -24.67 -32.47
C PRO A 359 2.80 -25.81 -32.04
N ALA A 360 2.23 -26.86 -31.46
CA ALA A 360 2.97 -28.09 -31.21
C ALA A 360 3.56 -28.55 -32.54
N ASP A 361 4.89 -28.50 -32.66
CA ASP A 361 5.59 -29.02 -33.81
C ASP A 361 5.20 -30.51 -33.94
N LYS A 362 4.29 -30.78 -34.88
CA LYS A 362 3.99 -32.15 -35.27
C LYS A 362 5.23 -32.73 -35.91
N GLY A 363 6.12 -33.24 -35.07
CA GLY A 363 7.25 -34.05 -35.53
C GLY A 363 6.75 -35.09 -36.52
N THR A 364 6.86 -34.75 -37.78
CA THR A 364 6.69 -35.70 -38.90
C THR A 364 7.87 -36.68 -38.76
N LYS A 365 7.67 -37.75 -38.04
CA LYS A 365 8.47 -38.95 -38.28
C LYS A 365 8.00 -39.48 -39.62
N ALA A 366 8.70 -39.07 -40.67
CA ALA A 366 8.72 -39.81 -41.92
C ALA A 366 9.47 -41.13 -41.65
N VAL A 367 8.79 -42.20 -41.89
CA VAL A 367 9.31 -43.59 -41.97
C VAL A 367 10.05 -43.75 -43.30
#